data_fe7a31171595554f0b99f0dd7d1eb5a6
#
_entry.id   fe7a31171595554f0b99f0dd7d1eb5a6
#
_cell.length_a   1.000
_cell.length_b   1.000
_cell.length_c   1.000
_cell.angle_alpha   90.00
_cell.angle_beta   90.00
_cell.angle_gamma   90.00
#
_symmetry.space_group_name_H-M   'P 1'
#
loop_
_entity.id
_entity.type
_entity.pdbx_description
1 polymer ?
#
loop_
_entity_poly.entity_id
_entity_poly.type
_entity_poly.pdbx_seq_one_letter_code
_entity_poly.pdbx_strand_id
1 'polypeptide(L)'
;MGVYDGSLLEKTAEVLKRKGRKEAFLVSGEGGLDELSLQGESRIVALKNGEITSMTVIPEQFGLKRADLSEVRGGPPEENAKILEAIFSGEKSPKRDLVLLNASAALVLTGRENSFQDGVKLAGKALDNGTTLDLLNRMRKQAP
;
A
#
# COMPACT_ATOMS: atom_id res chain seq x y z
N MET A 1 -1.67 5.63 -6.10
CA MET A 1 -0.90 6.89 -5.94
C MET A 1 -1.30 7.52 -4.61
N GLY A 2 -0.32 7.82 -3.76
CA GLY A 2 -0.54 8.54 -2.52
C GLY A 2 -0.69 10.04 -2.71
N VAL A 3 -1.52 10.65 -1.89
CA VAL A 3 -1.78 12.09 -1.88
C VAL A 3 -1.85 12.56 -0.41
N TYR A 4 -0.90 13.38 -0.02
CA TYR A 4 -0.80 13.90 1.34
C TYR A 4 -2.06 14.66 1.78
N ASP A 5 -2.56 15.54 0.92
CA ASP A 5 -3.78 16.31 1.17
C ASP A 5 -4.99 15.60 0.55
N GLY A 6 -5.81 14.98 1.39
CA GLY A 6 -7.01 14.25 0.96
C GLY A 6 -8.02 15.10 0.19
N SER A 7 -7.98 16.42 0.30
CA SER A 7 -8.84 17.32 -0.48
C SER A 7 -8.48 17.37 -1.98
N LEU A 8 -7.29 16.87 -2.34
CA LEU A 8 -6.80 16.83 -3.72
C LEU A 8 -7.11 15.52 -4.44
N LEU A 9 -7.65 14.51 -3.75
CA LEU A 9 -7.86 13.17 -4.32
C LEU A 9 -8.72 13.21 -5.59
N GLU A 10 -9.90 13.83 -5.54
CA GLU A 10 -10.82 13.90 -6.67
C GLU A 10 -10.23 14.73 -7.82
N LYS A 11 -9.61 15.86 -7.51
CA LYS A 11 -8.98 16.69 -8.53
C LYS A 11 -7.87 15.94 -9.25
N THR A 12 -7.09 15.16 -8.51
CA THR A 12 -6.01 14.36 -9.07
C THR A 12 -6.57 13.21 -9.92
N ALA A 13 -7.67 12.56 -9.49
CA ALA A 13 -8.36 11.55 -10.28
C ALA A 13 -8.86 12.11 -11.61
N GLU A 14 -9.46 13.31 -11.60
CA GLU A 14 -9.89 14.00 -12.82
C GLU A 14 -8.72 14.31 -13.76
N VAL A 15 -7.58 14.72 -13.24
CA VAL A 15 -6.37 14.93 -14.05
C VAL A 15 -5.90 13.62 -14.69
N LEU A 16 -5.87 12.52 -13.94
CA LEU A 16 -5.49 11.22 -14.46
C LEU A 16 -6.46 10.73 -15.54
N LYS A 17 -7.77 10.92 -15.34
CA LYS A 17 -8.82 10.62 -16.33
C LYS A 17 -8.59 11.41 -17.62
N ARG A 18 -8.37 12.72 -17.54
CA ARG A 18 -8.08 13.58 -18.71
C ARG A 18 -6.79 13.18 -19.43
N LYS A 19 -5.82 12.62 -18.71
CA LYS A 19 -4.59 12.05 -19.29
C LYS A 19 -4.76 10.64 -19.87
N GLY A 20 -6.00 10.13 -19.94
CA GLY A 20 -6.31 8.84 -20.54
C GLY A 20 -5.97 7.63 -19.66
N ARG A 21 -5.74 7.82 -18.35
CA ARG A 21 -5.60 6.67 -17.45
C ARG A 21 -6.94 5.96 -17.31
N LYS A 22 -6.92 4.64 -17.46
CA LYS A 22 -8.13 3.81 -17.38
C LYS A 22 -8.47 3.46 -15.94
N GLU A 23 -7.45 3.19 -15.13
CA GLU A 23 -7.59 2.76 -13.75
C GLU A 23 -6.54 3.42 -12.85
N ALA A 24 -6.96 3.87 -11.67
CA ALA A 24 -6.08 4.37 -10.62
C ALA A 24 -6.79 4.31 -9.26
N PHE A 25 -6.04 4.04 -8.19
CA PHE A 25 -6.41 4.38 -6.83
C PHE A 25 -5.57 5.56 -6.38
N LEU A 26 -6.24 6.56 -5.83
CA LEU A 26 -5.64 7.69 -5.14
C LEU A 26 -5.99 7.54 -3.68
N VAL A 27 -5.01 7.59 -2.81
CA VAL A 27 -5.19 7.26 -1.40
C VAL A 27 -4.63 8.34 -0.49
N SER A 28 -5.31 8.57 0.64
CA SER A 28 -4.85 9.42 1.73
C SER A 28 -5.27 8.76 3.04
N GLY A 29 -4.34 8.52 3.93
CA GLY A 29 -4.55 7.85 5.21
C GLY A 29 -4.58 8.81 6.40
N GLU A 30 -5.25 8.40 7.47
CA GLU A 30 -5.23 9.09 8.74
C GLU A 30 -3.79 9.34 9.21
N GLY A 31 -3.56 10.51 9.82
CA GLY A 31 -2.24 10.96 10.20
C GLY A 31 -1.48 11.71 9.11
N GLY A 32 -2.13 12.04 7.98
CA GLY A 32 -1.52 12.76 6.86
C GLY A 32 -0.57 11.88 6.03
N LEU A 33 -0.84 10.58 5.97
CA LEU A 33 -0.08 9.66 5.13
C LEU A 33 -0.55 9.74 3.68
N ASP A 34 0.40 9.75 2.76
CA ASP A 34 0.17 9.58 1.33
C ASP A 34 0.10 8.09 0.93
N GLU A 35 -0.44 7.27 1.84
CA GLU A 35 -0.70 5.84 1.69
C GLU A 35 -1.87 5.41 2.57
N LEU A 36 -2.33 4.15 2.46
CA LEU A 36 -3.31 3.61 3.40
C LEU A 36 -2.69 3.47 4.79
N SER A 37 -3.43 3.88 5.81
CA SER A 37 -2.96 3.97 7.19
C SER A 37 -3.43 2.80 8.05
N LEU A 38 -2.58 2.33 8.95
CA LEU A 38 -2.99 1.42 10.02
C LEU A 38 -3.56 2.17 11.24
N GLN A 39 -3.38 3.49 11.34
CA GLN A 39 -3.87 4.25 12.50
C GLN A 39 -5.39 4.31 12.54
N GLY A 40 -6.04 4.45 11.39
CA GLY A 40 -7.47 4.59 11.30
C GLY A 40 -7.99 4.64 9.88
N GLU A 41 -8.86 5.59 9.60
CA GLU A 41 -9.50 5.72 8.31
C GLU A 41 -8.53 6.11 7.20
N SER A 42 -8.74 5.53 6.04
CA SER A 42 -8.09 5.94 4.81
C SER A 42 -9.13 6.16 3.73
N ARG A 43 -8.96 7.21 2.95
CA ARG A 43 -9.82 7.53 1.82
C ARG A 43 -9.20 7.03 0.54
N ILE A 44 -9.99 6.35 -0.27
CA ILE A 44 -9.62 5.89 -1.60
C ILE A 44 -10.54 6.57 -2.62
N VAL A 45 -9.98 7.27 -3.58
CA VAL A 45 -10.68 7.69 -4.80
C VAL A 45 -10.24 6.79 -5.93
N ALA A 46 -11.19 6.03 -6.46
CA ALA A 46 -10.97 5.07 -7.53
C ALA A 46 -11.40 5.68 -8.88
N LEU A 47 -10.48 5.69 -9.83
CA LEU A 47 -10.79 5.87 -11.26
C LEU A 47 -10.87 4.48 -11.88
N LYS A 48 -11.99 4.14 -12.50
CA LYS A 48 -12.15 2.88 -13.24
C LYS A 48 -13.03 3.10 -14.46
N ASN A 49 -12.49 2.83 -15.65
CA ASN A 49 -13.18 2.98 -16.94
C ASN A 49 -13.86 4.35 -17.13
N GLY A 50 -13.24 5.41 -16.65
CA GLY A 50 -13.76 6.78 -16.74
C GLY A 50 -14.72 7.20 -15.66
N GLU A 51 -15.12 6.30 -14.76
CA GLU A 51 -15.88 6.62 -13.55
C GLU A 51 -14.94 6.92 -12.39
N ILE A 52 -15.32 7.90 -11.56
CA ILE A 52 -14.60 8.26 -10.33
C ILE A 52 -15.55 8.02 -9.16
N THR A 53 -15.13 7.15 -8.25
CA THR A 53 -15.87 6.81 -7.02
C THR A 53 -14.97 7.03 -5.80
N SER A 54 -15.58 7.29 -4.65
CA SER A 54 -14.86 7.47 -3.39
C SER A 54 -15.35 6.47 -2.35
N MET A 55 -14.43 5.94 -1.55
CA MET A 55 -14.73 5.07 -0.42
C MET A 55 -13.78 5.38 0.75
N THR A 56 -14.26 5.13 1.96
CA THR A 56 -13.44 5.13 3.18
C THR A 56 -13.25 3.69 3.62
N VAL A 57 -12.03 3.36 4.02
CA VAL A 57 -11.66 2.02 4.50
C VAL A 57 -10.89 2.12 5.82
N ILE A 58 -10.95 1.06 6.61
CA ILE A 58 -10.22 0.92 7.88
C ILE A 58 -9.42 -0.39 7.89
N PRO A 59 -8.33 -0.50 8.66
CA PRO A 59 -7.46 -1.68 8.68
C PRO A 59 -8.19 -2.99 8.92
N GLU A 60 -9.22 -2.97 9.76
CA GLU A 60 -10.01 -4.16 10.12
C GLU A 60 -10.73 -4.78 8.91
N GLN A 61 -11.11 -3.97 7.92
CA GLN A 61 -11.70 -4.46 6.67
C GLN A 61 -10.71 -5.25 5.81
N PHE A 62 -9.40 -5.11 6.09
CA PHE A 62 -8.33 -5.88 5.46
C PHE A 62 -7.91 -7.09 6.29
N GLY A 63 -8.51 -7.29 7.47
CA GLY A 63 -8.13 -8.31 8.43
C GLY A 63 -6.85 -7.97 9.21
N LEU A 64 -6.50 -6.68 9.26
CA LEU A 64 -5.33 -6.14 9.95
C LEU A 64 -5.75 -5.41 11.22
N LYS A 65 -4.81 -5.29 12.18
CA LYS A 65 -5.02 -4.52 13.40
C LYS A 65 -4.58 -3.08 13.19
N ARG A 66 -5.16 -2.18 13.97
CA ARG A 66 -4.66 -0.81 14.07
C ARG A 66 -3.28 -0.79 14.72
N ALA A 67 -2.50 0.19 14.31
CA ALA A 67 -1.19 0.49 14.89
C ALA A 67 -0.95 2.00 14.86
N ASP A 68 -0.26 2.51 15.88
CA ASP A 68 0.13 3.92 15.91
C ASP A 68 1.18 4.25 14.85
N LEU A 69 1.19 5.50 14.38
CA LEU A 69 2.20 5.96 13.40
C LEU A 69 3.63 5.79 13.90
N SER A 70 3.86 5.87 15.22
CA SER A 70 5.18 5.64 15.82
C SER A 70 5.71 4.22 15.59
N GLU A 71 4.81 3.21 15.51
CA GLU A 71 5.16 1.81 15.30
C GLU A 71 5.56 1.51 13.85
N VAL A 72 5.08 2.31 12.90
CA VAL A 72 5.36 2.14 11.48
C VAL A 72 6.40 3.11 10.94
N ARG A 73 6.85 4.05 11.76
CA ARG A 73 7.84 5.05 11.37
C ARG A 73 9.15 4.39 10.93
N GLY A 74 9.68 4.87 9.83
CA GLY A 74 11.04 4.57 9.38
C GLY A 74 12.08 5.49 10.03
N GLY A 75 13.32 5.38 9.51
CA GLY A 75 14.48 6.14 9.95
C GLY A 75 15.36 6.54 8.77
N PRO A 76 16.67 6.74 9.00
CA PRO A 76 17.66 6.93 7.94
C PRO A 76 17.67 5.77 6.93
N PRO A 77 18.25 5.94 5.73
CA PRO A 77 18.26 4.91 4.68
C PRO A 77 18.78 3.55 5.13
N GLU A 78 19.81 3.52 5.95
CA GLU A 78 20.42 2.29 6.46
C GLU A 78 19.50 1.54 7.43
N GLU A 79 18.72 2.26 8.22
CA GLU A 79 17.70 1.69 9.10
C GLU A 79 16.52 1.16 8.28
N ASN A 80 16.04 1.94 7.32
CA ASN A 80 14.96 1.51 6.41
C ASN A 80 15.35 0.27 5.60
N ALA A 81 16.59 0.15 5.17
CA ALA A 81 17.10 -1.05 4.50
C ALA A 81 16.98 -2.29 5.39
N LYS A 82 17.36 -2.18 6.67
CA LYS A 82 17.23 -3.28 7.65
C LYS A 82 15.77 -3.64 7.92
N ILE A 83 14.91 -2.64 8.07
CA ILE A 83 13.45 -2.85 8.22
C ILE A 83 12.89 -3.61 7.02
N LEU A 84 13.27 -3.21 5.80
CA LEU A 84 12.82 -3.86 4.58
C LEU A 84 13.30 -5.32 4.51
N GLU A 85 14.57 -5.59 4.85
CA GLU A 85 15.12 -6.94 4.91
C GLU A 85 14.40 -7.82 5.94
N ALA A 86 14.12 -7.28 7.12
CA ALA A 86 13.40 -7.99 8.18
C ALA A 86 11.98 -8.38 7.72
N ILE A 87 11.25 -7.44 7.11
CA ILE A 87 9.92 -7.69 6.55
C ILE A 87 9.99 -8.77 5.46
N PHE A 88 10.93 -8.68 4.53
CA PHE A 88 11.09 -9.63 3.42
C PHE A 88 11.61 -11.00 3.88
N SER A 89 12.24 -11.06 5.06
CA SER A 89 12.62 -12.30 5.74
C SER A 89 11.50 -12.92 6.57
N GLY A 90 10.29 -12.32 6.55
CA GLY A 90 9.10 -12.87 7.20
C GLY A 90 8.80 -12.34 8.60
N GLU A 91 9.52 -11.30 9.08
CA GLU A 91 9.22 -10.68 10.37
C GLU A 91 7.75 -10.22 10.44
N LYS A 92 7.09 -10.49 11.56
CA LYS A 92 5.71 -10.06 11.83
C LYS A 92 5.75 -8.79 12.68
N SER A 93 5.29 -7.68 12.11
CA SER A 93 5.32 -6.37 12.77
C SER A 93 4.26 -5.44 12.16
N PRO A 94 3.89 -4.35 12.82
CA PRO A 94 3.03 -3.31 12.24
C PRO A 94 3.59 -2.74 10.92
N LYS A 95 4.91 -2.63 10.77
CA LYS A 95 5.54 -2.19 9.51
C LYS A 95 5.24 -3.16 8.36
N ARG A 96 5.28 -4.47 8.64
CA ARG A 96 4.87 -5.48 7.67
C ARG A 96 3.40 -5.34 7.31
N ASP A 97 2.53 -5.14 8.31
CA ASP A 97 1.09 -5.01 8.08
C ASP A 97 0.78 -3.79 7.22
N LEU A 98 1.49 -2.67 7.40
CA LEU A 98 1.39 -1.49 6.53
C LEU A 98 1.78 -1.81 5.08
N VAL A 99 2.84 -2.58 4.87
CA VAL A 99 3.24 -3.05 3.53
C VAL A 99 2.16 -3.93 2.91
N LEU A 100 1.59 -4.88 3.68
CA LEU A 100 0.52 -5.75 3.21
C LEU A 100 -0.73 -4.97 2.84
N LEU A 101 -1.13 -3.98 3.66
CA LEU A 101 -2.26 -3.10 3.44
C LEU A 101 -2.14 -2.39 2.07
N ASN A 102 -1.02 -1.73 1.83
CA ASN A 102 -0.80 -0.97 0.61
C ASN A 102 -0.57 -1.87 -0.62
N ALA A 103 0.10 -3.01 -0.46
CA ALA A 103 0.26 -4.00 -1.53
C ALA A 103 -1.10 -4.59 -1.95
N SER A 104 -2.02 -4.82 -1.01
CA SER A 104 -3.36 -5.33 -1.30
C SER A 104 -4.14 -4.40 -2.23
N ALA A 105 -4.04 -3.10 -2.02
CA ALA A 105 -4.68 -2.11 -2.89
C ALA A 105 -4.14 -2.18 -4.32
N ALA A 106 -2.84 -2.38 -4.49
CA ALA A 106 -2.23 -2.56 -5.81
C ALA A 106 -2.68 -3.86 -6.48
N LEU A 107 -2.81 -4.95 -5.73
CA LEU A 107 -3.27 -6.25 -6.24
C LEU A 107 -4.73 -6.18 -6.70
N VAL A 108 -5.60 -5.49 -5.94
CA VAL A 108 -7.01 -5.26 -6.32
C VAL A 108 -7.09 -4.36 -7.56
N LEU A 109 -6.34 -3.26 -7.59
CA LEU A 109 -6.33 -2.33 -8.73
C LEU A 109 -5.91 -3.03 -10.03
N THR A 110 -4.95 -3.95 -9.95
CA THR A 110 -4.43 -4.68 -11.12
C THR A 110 -5.26 -5.93 -11.48
N GLY A 111 -6.37 -6.17 -10.79
CA GLY A 111 -7.25 -7.32 -11.02
C GLY A 111 -6.61 -8.67 -10.65
N ARG A 112 -5.53 -8.65 -9.87
CA ARG A 112 -4.90 -9.87 -9.35
C ARG A 112 -5.71 -10.49 -8.22
N GLU A 113 -6.43 -9.68 -7.47
CA GLU A 113 -7.37 -10.10 -6.43
C GLU A 113 -8.67 -9.31 -6.52
N ASN A 114 -9.76 -9.89 -6.01
CA ASN A 114 -11.08 -9.28 -6.05
C ASN A 114 -11.45 -8.56 -4.74
N SER A 115 -10.72 -8.82 -3.67
CA SER A 115 -10.93 -8.18 -2.37
C SER A 115 -9.60 -7.76 -1.74
N PHE A 116 -9.66 -6.74 -0.89
CA PHE A 116 -8.49 -6.31 -0.14
C PHE A 116 -7.98 -7.40 0.81
N GLN A 117 -8.88 -8.18 1.44
CA GLN A 117 -8.49 -9.28 2.33
C GLN A 117 -7.69 -10.35 1.57
N ASP A 118 -8.10 -10.70 0.37
CA ASP A 118 -7.36 -11.68 -0.45
C ASP A 118 -6.04 -11.09 -0.96
N GLY A 119 -6.03 -9.80 -1.26
CA GLY A 119 -4.80 -9.06 -1.55
C GLY A 119 -3.78 -9.12 -0.40
N VAL A 120 -4.22 -8.90 0.85
CA VAL A 120 -3.36 -9.05 2.05
C VAL A 120 -2.82 -10.48 2.16
N LYS A 121 -3.67 -11.51 1.97
CA LYS A 121 -3.25 -12.91 2.02
C LYS A 121 -2.23 -13.24 0.93
N LEU A 122 -2.44 -12.76 -0.30
CA LEU A 122 -1.54 -13.00 -1.42
C LEU A 122 -0.19 -12.30 -1.21
N ALA A 123 -0.20 -11.02 -0.78
CA ALA A 123 1.02 -10.30 -0.44
C ALA A 123 1.76 -10.96 0.72
N GLY A 124 1.04 -11.42 1.75
CA GLY A 124 1.61 -12.15 2.87
C GLY A 124 2.31 -13.44 2.44
N LYS A 125 1.70 -14.21 1.53
CA LYS A 125 2.34 -15.43 0.96
C LYS A 125 3.65 -15.11 0.24
N ALA A 126 3.72 -14.00 -0.51
CA ALA A 126 4.93 -13.61 -1.22
C ALA A 126 6.09 -13.23 -0.28
N LEU A 127 5.78 -12.68 0.90
CA LEU A 127 6.77 -12.44 1.96
C LEU A 127 7.18 -13.76 2.64
N ASP A 128 6.19 -14.58 3.01
CA ASP A 128 6.42 -15.78 3.83
C ASP A 128 7.11 -16.92 3.07
N ASN A 129 6.98 -16.98 1.74
CA ASN A 129 7.64 -17.99 0.90
C ASN A 129 9.00 -17.55 0.35
N GLY A 130 9.49 -16.36 0.72
CA GLY A 130 10.79 -15.84 0.30
C GLY A 130 10.84 -15.23 -1.11
N THR A 131 9.75 -15.25 -1.88
CA THR A 131 9.74 -14.73 -3.27
C THR A 131 10.18 -13.25 -3.33
N THR A 132 9.75 -12.45 -2.35
CA THR A 132 10.09 -11.03 -2.30
C THR A 132 11.57 -10.81 -1.93
N LEU A 133 12.11 -11.61 -1.00
CA LEU A 133 13.52 -11.56 -0.63
C LEU A 133 14.43 -11.98 -1.80
N ASP A 134 14.05 -13.01 -2.53
CA ASP A 134 14.77 -13.45 -3.73
C ASP A 134 14.79 -12.35 -4.81
N LEU A 135 13.67 -11.63 -4.98
CA LEU A 135 13.61 -10.50 -5.90
C LEU A 135 14.57 -9.39 -5.46
N LEU A 136 14.57 -9.01 -4.17
CA LEU A 136 15.47 -8.01 -3.61
C LEU A 136 16.95 -8.39 -3.88
N ASN A 137 17.31 -9.66 -3.63
CA ASN A 137 18.67 -10.14 -3.85
C ASN A 137 19.08 -10.12 -5.34
N ARG A 138 18.16 -10.37 -6.25
CA ARG A 138 18.39 -10.21 -7.69
C ARG A 138 18.62 -8.76 -8.09
N MET A 139 17.80 -7.84 -7.55
CA MET A 139 17.95 -6.40 -7.81
C MET A 139 19.31 -5.89 -7.31
N ARG A 140 19.76 -6.31 -6.13
CA ARG A 140 21.08 -5.94 -5.59
C ARG A 140 22.24 -6.37 -6.49
N LYS A 141 22.13 -7.53 -7.14
CA LYS A 141 23.17 -8.02 -8.07
C LYS A 141 23.22 -7.23 -9.37
N GLN A 142 22.17 -6.49 -9.71
CA GLN A 142 22.07 -5.67 -10.92
C GLN A 142 22.33 -4.18 -10.65
N ALA A 143 22.40 -3.79 -9.37
CA ALA A 143 22.75 -2.43 -9.01
C ALA A 143 24.22 -2.15 -9.37
N PRO A 144 24.52 -0.96 -9.94
CA PRO A 144 25.89 -0.59 -10.32
C PRO A 144 26.79 -0.42 -9.11
#